data_52ba20762b8530eb820b56b424815be0
#
_entry.id   52ba20762b8530eb820b56b424815be0
#
_cell.length_a   1.000
_cell.length_b   1.000
_cell.length_c   1.000
_cell.angle_alpha   90.00
_cell.angle_beta   90.00
_cell.angle_gamma   90.00
#
_symmetry.space_group_name_H-M   'P 1'
#
loop_
_entity.id
_entity.type
_entity.pdbx_description
1 polymer ?
#
loop_
_entity_poly.entity_id
_entity_poly.type
_entity_poly.pdbx_seq_one_letter_code
_entity_poly.pdbx_strand_id
1 'polypeptide(L)'
;MVEGKNNKQKNRTKYFLPGGKKQIQAVCAFLFLGVLILSCGVNLMHKDRQMSEKEMRMLAQKPEISLSGIASGRFMEQYEEYVSDQFAGRDTWVRIKTFADSVAGRTEEGGVFKGKDHYLMEDVAVADESDLKENLDAMKNFKERYPDIQMHMMLVPNAANVMEDKLPAFAVTASQSRQISRVKAELGDSYDWIDAEKVLDAHKDEAIYYHTDHHWTSLGAWYAFQGAKTQLGLDKSEEIKMKAYAVSDSFNGTLSAKSGYET
;
A
#
# COMPACT_ATOMS: atom_id res chain seq x y z
N MET A 1 -22.26 -75.67 -34.78
CA MET A 1 -22.60 -74.37 -34.17
C MET A 1 -21.93 -74.32 -32.83
N VAL A 2 -20.83 -73.63 -32.76
CA VAL A 2 -20.00 -73.55 -31.54
C VAL A 2 -20.00 -72.06 -31.07
N GLU A 3 -20.64 -71.82 -29.94
CA GLU A 3 -20.68 -70.52 -29.31
C GLU A 3 -19.36 -70.26 -28.58
N GLY A 4 -18.60 -69.27 -29.02
CA GLY A 4 -17.40 -68.80 -28.36
C GLY A 4 -17.72 -67.81 -27.25
N LYS A 5 -17.57 -68.22 -26.03
CA LYS A 5 -17.58 -67.29 -24.84
C LYS A 5 -16.30 -66.47 -24.77
N ASN A 6 -16.42 -65.21 -25.09
CA ASN A 6 -15.33 -64.23 -24.99
C ASN A 6 -15.23 -63.70 -23.57
N ASN A 7 -14.27 -64.22 -22.80
CA ASN A 7 -14.03 -63.86 -21.42
C ASN A 7 -13.02 -62.69 -21.41
N LYS A 8 -13.54 -61.45 -21.38
CA LYS A 8 -12.72 -60.23 -21.17
C LYS A 8 -12.24 -60.16 -19.75
N GLN A 9 -11.10 -60.73 -19.47
CA GLN A 9 -10.35 -60.47 -18.23
C GLN A 9 -9.97 -58.97 -18.16
N LYS A 10 -10.66 -58.22 -17.25
CA LYS A 10 -10.25 -56.87 -16.89
C LYS A 10 -8.95 -56.96 -16.09
N ASN A 11 -7.80 -56.77 -16.75
CA ASN A 11 -6.52 -56.52 -16.08
C ASN A 11 -6.63 -55.20 -15.29
N ARG A 12 -6.98 -55.28 -14.01
CA ARG A 12 -6.74 -54.22 -13.05
C ARG A 12 -5.24 -54.19 -12.76
N THR A 13 -4.49 -53.37 -13.48
CA THR A 13 -3.11 -53.00 -13.13
C THR A 13 -3.16 -52.30 -11.77
N LYS A 14 -2.90 -53.07 -10.71
CA LYS A 14 -2.57 -52.48 -9.40
C LYS A 14 -1.23 -51.78 -9.56
N TYR A 15 -1.24 -50.47 -9.60
CA TYR A 15 -0.02 -49.69 -9.49
C TYR A 15 0.59 -49.93 -8.10
N PHE A 16 1.51 -50.88 -8.05
CA PHE A 16 2.30 -51.19 -6.87
C PHE A 16 3.35 -50.06 -6.74
N LEU A 17 3.06 -49.09 -5.88
CA LEU A 17 4.05 -48.06 -5.57
C LEU A 17 5.25 -48.74 -4.93
N PRO A 18 6.45 -48.63 -5.47
CA PRO A 18 7.64 -49.23 -4.86
C PRO A 18 7.84 -48.70 -3.44
N GLY A 19 8.23 -49.57 -2.51
CA GLY A 19 8.35 -49.27 -1.06
C GLY A 19 9.08 -47.98 -0.71
N GLY A 20 10.04 -47.55 -1.55
CA GLY A 20 10.76 -46.29 -1.40
C GLY A 20 9.85 -45.03 -1.46
N LYS A 21 8.77 -45.05 -2.24
CA LYS A 21 7.85 -43.88 -2.29
C LYS A 21 7.09 -43.68 -1.00
N LYS A 22 6.68 -44.75 -0.32
CA LYS A 22 6.02 -44.64 1.00
C LYS A 22 6.95 -44.11 2.07
N GLN A 23 8.20 -44.52 2.03
CA GLN A 23 9.23 -44.04 2.96
C GLN A 23 9.53 -42.57 2.74
N ILE A 24 9.67 -42.13 1.50
CA ILE A 24 9.87 -40.71 1.16
C ILE A 24 8.64 -39.88 1.61
N GLN A 25 7.43 -40.34 1.36
CA GLN A 25 6.21 -39.66 1.83
C GLN A 25 6.15 -39.55 3.35
N ALA A 26 6.52 -40.62 4.07
CA ALA A 26 6.59 -40.61 5.53
C ALA A 26 7.63 -39.59 6.02
N VAL A 27 8.85 -39.60 5.45
CA VAL A 27 9.89 -38.65 5.80
C VAL A 27 9.42 -37.19 5.54
N CYS A 28 8.82 -36.91 4.40
CA CYS A 28 8.29 -35.58 4.10
C CYS A 28 7.19 -35.17 5.11
N ALA A 29 6.30 -36.10 5.48
CA ALA A 29 5.26 -35.81 6.48
C ALA A 29 5.85 -35.52 7.86
N PHE A 30 6.85 -36.31 8.32
CA PHE A 30 7.53 -36.06 9.59
C PHE A 30 8.32 -34.75 9.58
N LEU A 31 9.00 -34.41 8.48
CA LEU A 31 9.68 -33.13 8.33
C LEU A 31 8.70 -31.99 8.39
N PHE A 32 7.58 -32.09 7.69
CA PHE A 32 6.52 -31.05 7.69
C PHE A 32 5.94 -30.86 9.10
N LEU A 33 5.57 -31.94 9.78
CA LEU A 33 5.09 -31.88 11.17
C LEU A 33 6.15 -31.30 12.12
N GLY A 34 7.41 -31.70 11.94
CA GLY A 34 8.54 -31.16 12.70
C GLY A 34 8.69 -29.66 12.54
N VAL A 35 8.58 -29.15 11.30
CA VAL A 35 8.62 -27.71 11.01
C VAL A 35 7.43 -26.99 11.67
N LEU A 36 6.22 -27.55 11.61
CA LEU A 36 5.03 -26.96 12.26
C LEU A 36 5.19 -26.88 13.78
N ILE A 37 5.65 -27.97 14.41
CA ILE A 37 5.85 -28.01 15.87
C ILE A 37 6.95 -27.02 16.28
N LEU A 38 8.05 -26.98 15.55
CA LEU A 38 9.13 -26.04 15.79
C LEU A 38 8.67 -24.58 15.65
N SER A 39 7.95 -24.28 14.57
CA SER A 39 7.38 -22.94 14.34
C SER A 39 6.43 -22.53 15.48
N CYS A 40 5.56 -23.45 15.92
CA CYS A 40 4.68 -23.20 17.05
C CYS A 40 5.48 -22.92 18.33
N GLY A 41 6.50 -23.74 18.63
CA GLY A 41 7.37 -23.54 19.79
C GLY A 41 8.11 -22.21 19.77
N VAL A 42 8.65 -21.82 18.62
CA VAL A 42 9.32 -20.53 18.44
C VAL A 42 8.35 -19.37 18.65
N ASN A 43 7.13 -19.45 18.09
CA ASN A 43 6.11 -18.41 18.28
C ASN A 43 5.67 -18.27 19.75
N LEU A 44 5.52 -19.40 20.47
CA LEU A 44 5.15 -19.36 21.89
C LEU A 44 6.25 -18.75 22.79
N MET A 45 7.52 -18.81 22.35
CA MET A 45 8.67 -18.24 23.07
C MET A 45 9.01 -16.82 22.61
N HIS A 46 8.43 -16.38 21.48
CA HIS A 46 8.68 -15.05 20.92
C HIS A 46 8.05 -13.98 21.81
N LYS A 47 8.83 -12.91 22.09
CA LYS A 47 8.31 -11.78 22.88
C LYS A 47 7.50 -10.86 21.97
N ASP A 48 6.29 -10.49 22.42
CA ASP A 48 5.43 -9.58 21.71
C ASP A 48 6.09 -8.21 21.51
N ARG A 49 5.93 -7.65 20.31
CA ARG A 49 6.36 -6.29 19.94
C ARG A 49 5.16 -5.36 19.98
N GLN A 50 5.36 -4.13 20.43
CA GLN A 50 4.29 -3.12 20.43
C GLN A 50 4.13 -2.46 19.06
N MET A 51 5.23 -2.29 18.33
CA MET A 51 5.27 -1.56 17.07
C MET A 51 6.12 -2.30 16.05
N SER A 52 5.72 -2.24 14.79
CA SER A 52 6.58 -2.57 13.66
C SER A 52 7.25 -1.29 13.16
N GLU A 53 8.56 -1.18 13.32
CA GLU A 53 9.33 -0.06 12.77
C GLU A 53 9.32 -0.08 11.24
N LYS A 54 9.27 -1.28 10.64
CA LYS A 54 9.23 -1.43 9.18
C LYS A 54 7.90 -1.01 8.58
N GLU A 55 6.78 -1.32 9.24
CA GLU A 55 5.44 -0.96 8.78
C GLU A 55 4.95 0.36 9.38
N MET A 56 5.73 0.97 10.25
CA MET A 56 5.42 2.22 10.94
C MET A 56 4.04 2.22 11.61
N ARG A 57 3.62 1.06 12.18
CA ARG A 57 2.32 0.90 12.84
C ARG A 57 2.40 0.12 14.14
N MET A 58 1.41 0.34 14.99
CA MET A 58 1.21 -0.49 16.17
C MET A 58 0.79 -1.90 15.75
N LEU A 59 1.35 -2.90 16.43
CA LEU A 59 1.00 -4.30 16.22
C LEU A 59 -0.12 -4.70 17.18
N ALA A 60 -1.01 -5.58 16.71
CA ALA A 60 -2.07 -6.13 17.54
C ALA A 60 -1.49 -6.82 18.77
N GLN A 61 -2.07 -6.53 19.92
CA GLN A 61 -1.66 -7.12 21.20
C GLN A 61 -2.62 -8.25 21.57
N LYS A 62 -2.17 -9.13 22.47
CA LYS A 62 -2.97 -10.28 22.91
C LYS A 62 -4.35 -9.82 23.42
N PRO A 63 -5.45 -10.28 22.81
CA PRO A 63 -6.78 -9.83 23.21
C PRO A 63 -7.21 -10.42 24.56
N GLU A 64 -8.03 -9.66 25.27
CA GLU A 64 -8.64 -10.12 26.51
C GLU A 64 -9.78 -11.11 26.24
N ILE A 65 -9.80 -12.20 26.98
CA ILE A 65 -10.85 -13.21 26.89
C ILE A 65 -12.10 -12.71 27.61
N SER A 66 -13.21 -12.56 26.86
CA SER A 66 -14.51 -12.24 27.43
C SER A 66 -15.62 -13.10 26.81
N LEU A 67 -16.63 -13.46 27.59
CA LEU A 67 -17.76 -14.24 27.09
C LEU A 67 -18.51 -13.53 25.96
N SER A 68 -18.68 -12.21 26.06
CA SER A 68 -19.29 -11.41 25.02
C SER A 68 -18.42 -11.32 23.75
N GLY A 69 -17.09 -11.25 23.90
CA GLY A 69 -16.16 -11.27 22.79
C GLY A 69 -16.17 -12.59 22.03
N ILE A 70 -16.25 -13.72 22.76
CA ILE A 70 -16.34 -15.05 22.15
C ILE A 70 -17.68 -15.21 21.43
N ALA A 71 -18.79 -14.86 22.09
CA ALA A 71 -20.14 -15.00 21.54
C ALA A 71 -20.38 -14.14 20.29
N SER A 72 -19.72 -12.95 20.19
CA SER A 72 -19.79 -12.06 19.04
C SER A 72 -18.78 -12.38 17.93
N GLY A 73 -17.86 -13.32 18.12
CA GLY A 73 -16.77 -13.61 17.20
C GLY A 73 -15.58 -12.64 17.27
N ARG A 74 -15.72 -11.51 17.95
CA ARG A 74 -14.70 -10.46 18.05
C ARG A 74 -13.38 -10.96 18.64
N PHE A 75 -13.44 -11.86 19.64
CA PHE A 75 -12.23 -12.44 20.21
C PHE A 75 -11.41 -13.22 19.16
N MET A 76 -12.07 -13.98 18.29
CA MET A 76 -11.39 -14.78 17.26
C MET A 76 -10.74 -13.88 16.21
N GLU A 77 -11.42 -12.83 15.79
CA GLU A 77 -10.89 -11.83 14.86
C GLU A 77 -9.64 -11.12 15.42
N GLN A 78 -9.73 -10.61 16.66
CA GLN A 78 -8.61 -9.98 17.34
C GLN A 78 -7.44 -10.94 17.61
N TYR A 79 -7.75 -12.21 17.89
CA TYR A 79 -6.73 -13.22 18.12
C TYR A 79 -5.99 -13.61 16.82
N GLU A 80 -6.71 -13.68 15.70
CA GLU A 80 -6.13 -13.92 14.38
C GLU A 80 -5.20 -12.77 13.99
N GLU A 81 -5.62 -11.52 14.17
CA GLU A 81 -4.81 -10.34 13.96
C GLU A 81 -3.55 -10.36 14.85
N TYR A 82 -3.70 -10.65 16.15
CA TYR A 82 -2.59 -10.77 17.09
C TYR A 82 -1.57 -11.83 16.63
N VAL A 83 -2.01 -13.04 16.32
CA VAL A 83 -1.12 -14.12 15.86
C VAL A 83 -0.42 -13.77 14.56
N SER A 84 -1.11 -13.12 13.65
CA SER A 84 -0.54 -12.63 12.38
C SER A 84 0.54 -11.58 12.63
N ASP A 85 0.31 -10.63 13.52
CA ASP A 85 1.21 -9.52 13.79
C ASP A 85 2.43 -9.93 14.63
N GLN A 86 2.26 -10.86 15.56
CA GLN A 86 3.30 -11.31 16.48
C GLN A 86 4.05 -12.56 15.97
N PHE A 87 3.78 -12.99 14.73
CA PHE A 87 4.44 -14.17 14.17
C PHE A 87 5.96 -13.99 14.12
N ALA A 88 6.69 -14.98 14.65
CA ALA A 88 8.13 -14.94 14.71
C ALA A 88 8.76 -14.85 13.30
N GLY A 89 9.60 -13.83 13.09
CA GLY A 89 10.21 -13.56 11.79
C GLY A 89 9.22 -13.03 10.72
N ARG A 90 8.07 -12.49 11.12
CA ARG A 90 7.04 -11.95 10.22
C ARG A 90 7.61 -11.06 9.11
N ASP A 91 8.50 -10.14 9.46
CA ASP A 91 9.10 -9.23 8.49
C ASP A 91 9.85 -9.97 7.37
N THR A 92 10.49 -11.09 7.71
CA THR A 92 11.17 -11.95 6.73
C THR A 92 10.18 -12.69 5.84
N TRP A 93 9.08 -13.18 6.40
CA TRP A 93 8.03 -13.86 5.62
C TRP A 93 7.31 -12.91 4.67
N VAL A 94 7.04 -11.69 5.11
CA VAL A 94 6.48 -10.63 4.25
C VAL A 94 7.43 -10.37 3.08
N ARG A 95 8.73 -10.20 3.33
CA ARG A 95 9.74 -10.00 2.26
C ARG A 95 9.80 -11.17 1.28
N ILE A 96 9.78 -12.42 1.78
CA ILE A 96 9.78 -13.61 0.92
C ILE A 96 8.53 -13.64 0.04
N LYS A 97 7.35 -13.35 0.63
CA LYS A 97 6.09 -13.25 -0.13
C LYS A 97 6.18 -12.18 -1.21
N THR A 98 6.55 -10.96 -0.84
CA THR A 98 6.65 -9.81 -1.77
C THR A 98 7.66 -10.11 -2.89
N PHE A 99 8.79 -10.74 -2.57
CA PHE A 99 9.76 -11.17 -3.58
C PHE A 99 9.17 -12.22 -4.53
N ALA A 100 8.51 -13.25 -4.00
CA ALA A 100 7.88 -14.29 -4.81
C ALA A 100 6.78 -13.72 -5.72
N ASP A 101 5.96 -12.84 -5.21
CA ASP A 101 4.91 -12.13 -5.97
C ASP A 101 5.53 -11.26 -7.08
N SER A 102 6.62 -10.55 -6.78
CA SER A 102 7.35 -9.76 -7.79
C SER A 102 7.95 -10.64 -8.90
N VAL A 103 8.52 -11.80 -8.55
CA VAL A 103 9.03 -12.78 -9.55
C VAL A 103 7.87 -13.36 -10.38
N ALA A 104 6.70 -13.53 -9.79
CA ALA A 104 5.48 -13.96 -10.49
C ALA A 104 4.87 -12.86 -11.39
N GLY A 105 5.47 -11.66 -11.42
CA GLY A 105 5.03 -10.54 -12.26
C GLY A 105 4.00 -9.63 -11.60
N ARG A 106 3.75 -9.76 -10.28
CA ARG A 106 2.89 -8.85 -9.56
C ARG A 106 3.61 -7.51 -9.37
N THR A 107 2.99 -6.44 -9.80
CA THR A 107 3.52 -5.06 -9.74
C THR A 107 2.78 -4.17 -8.76
N GLU A 108 1.80 -4.74 -8.04
CA GLU A 108 1.02 -4.05 -7.02
C GLU A 108 0.88 -4.92 -5.77
N GLU A 109 1.05 -4.32 -4.60
CA GLU A 109 0.79 -4.95 -3.29
C GLU A 109 0.29 -3.90 -2.30
N GLY A 110 -0.82 -4.19 -1.64
CA GLY A 110 -1.40 -3.31 -0.63
C GLY A 110 -1.81 -1.92 -1.15
N GLY A 111 -2.20 -1.78 -2.42
CA GLY A 111 -2.51 -0.50 -3.04
C GLY A 111 -1.26 0.34 -3.34
N VAL A 112 -0.12 -0.30 -3.55
CA VAL A 112 1.13 0.35 -3.95
C VAL A 112 1.68 -0.31 -5.19
N PHE A 113 1.87 0.44 -6.24
CA PHE A 113 2.53 0.01 -7.47
C PHE A 113 4.05 0.07 -7.32
N LYS A 114 4.72 -0.96 -7.83
CA LYS A 114 6.15 -0.96 -8.06
C LYS A 114 6.44 -0.33 -9.42
N GLY A 115 6.69 0.96 -9.42
CA GLY A 115 6.96 1.76 -10.61
C GLY A 115 8.38 1.59 -11.16
N LYS A 116 8.66 2.36 -12.21
CA LYS A 116 10.00 2.47 -12.81
C LYS A 116 10.91 3.33 -11.95
N ASP A 117 12.20 3.27 -12.19
CA ASP A 117 13.24 4.10 -11.56
C ASP A 117 13.19 4.03 -10.02
N HIS A 118 12.85 2.87 -9.45
CA HIS A 118 12.73 2.63 -8.01
C HIS A 118 11.62 3.43 -7.30
N TYR A 119 10.65 3.99 -8.02
CA TYR A 119 9.50 4.64 -7.39
C TYR A 119 8.46 3.62 -6.93
N LEU A 120 8.01 3.78 -5.71
CA LEU A 120 6.76 3.20 -5.23
C LEU A 120 5.67 4.26 -5.38
N MET A 121 4.52 3.87 -5.91
CA MET A 121 3.44 4.79 -6.23
C MET A 121 2.14 4.31 -5.62
N GLU A 122 1.44 5.16 -4.92
CA GLU A 122 0.17 4.81 -4.32
C GLU A 122 -0.94 4.70 -5.37
N ASP A 123 -1.70 3.60 -5.32
CA ASP A 123 -2.95 3.51 -6.07
C ASP A 123 -3.99 4.46 -5.48
N VAL A 124 -4.46 5.37 -6.32
CA VAL A 124 -5.41 6.39 -5.91
C VAL A 124 -6.82 5.87 -6.00
N ALA A 125 -7.50 5.84 -4.88
CA ALA A 125 -8.92 5.53 -4.84
C ALA A 125 -9.77 6.73 -5.31
N VAL A 126 -10.94 6.43 -5.86
CA VAL A 126 -11.98 7.46 -6.08
C VAL A 126 -12.53 7.86 -4.72
N ALA A 127 -12.67 9.16 -4.47
CA ALA A 127 -13.28 9.65 -3.24
C ALA A 127 -14.74 9.15 -3.13
N ASP A 128 -15.17 8.82 -1.92
CA ASP A 128 -16.58 8.53 -1.66
C ASP A 128 -17.44 9.78 -1.97
N GLU A 129 -18.53 9.58 -2.70
CA GLU A 129 -19.37 10.68 -3.15
C GLU A 129 -20.07 11.43 -2.00
N SER A 130 -20.46 10.71 -0.95
CA SER A 130 -21.12 11.32 0.20
C SER A 130 -20.14 12.14 1.03
N ASP A 131 -18.95 11.62 1.27
CA ASP A 131 -17.89 12.28 2.02
C ASP A 131 -17.37 13.52 1.26
N LEU A 132 -17.17 13.38 -0.06
CA LEU A 132 -16.75 14.50 -0.90
C LEU A 132 -17.79 15.62 -0.86
N LYS A 133 -19.08 15.27 -1.01
CA LYS A 133 -20.17 16.25 -0.96
C LYS A 133 -20.25 16.95 0.40
N GLU A 134 -20.19 16.23 1.50
CA GLU A 134 -20.21 16.78 2.85
C GLU A 134 -19.06 17.77 3.07
N ASN A 135 -17.86 17.40 2.66
CA ASN A 135 -16.68 18.27 2.76
C ASN A 135 -16.83 19.55 1.91
N LEU A 136 -17.31 19.43 0.67
CA LEU A 136 -17.53 20.57 -0.20
C LEU A 136 -18.64 21.50 0.32
N ASP A 137 -19.73 20.94 0.85
CA ASP A 137 -20.81 21.72 1.46
C ASP A 137 -20.29 22.46 2.72
N ALA A 138 -19.47 21.81 3.55
CA ALA A 138 -18.84 22.46 4.70
C ALA A 138 -17.92 23.63 4.30
N MET A 139 -17.15 23.47 3.22
CA MET A 139 -16.26 24.52 2.69
C MET A 139 -17.08 25.71 2.14
N LYS A 140 -18.13 25.45 1.38
CA LYS A 140 -19.04 26.48 0.86
C LYS A 140 -19.70 27.25 2.01
N ASN A 141 -20.26 26.53 2.99
CA ASN A 141 -20.88 27.13 4.18
C ASN A 141 -19.87 27.97 5.00
N PHE A 142 -18.61 27.55 5.07
CA PHE A 142 -17.58 28.33 5.74
C PHE A 142 -17.32 29.65 5.01
N LYS A 143 -17.21 29.62 3.68
CA LYS A 143 -17.03 30.85 2.88
C LYS A 143 -18.24 31.79 2.96
N GLU A 144 -19.45 31.25 2.94
CA GLU A 144 -20.68 32.03 3.11
C GLU A 144 -20.73 32.74 4.48
N ARG A 145 -20.28 32.04 5.54
CA ARG A 145 -20.26 32.58 6.90
C ARG A 145 -19.19 33.66 7.10
N TYR A 146 -18.10 33.56 6.34
CA TYR A 146 -16.96 34.46 6.43
C TYR A 146 -16.59 35.01 5.05
N PRO A 147 -17.45 35.83 4.44
CA PRO A 147 -17.28 36.32 3.07
C PRO A 147 -16.04 37.20 2.89
N ASP A 148 -15.62 37.91 3.94
CA ASP A 148 -14.48 38.84 3.90
C ASP A 148 -13.13 38.16 3.99
N ILE A 149 -13.08 36.85 4.30
CA ILE A 149 -11.82 36.10 4.35
C ILE A 149 -11.49 35.65 2.93
N GLN A 150 -10.31 36.07 2.45
CA GLN A 150 -9.73 35.52 1.22
C GLN A 150 -9.29 34.09 1.47
N MET A 151 -9.78 33.16 0.67
CA MET A 151 -9.48 31.73 0.81
C MET A 151 -8.78 31.21 -0.42
N HIS A 152 -7.71 30.48 -0.22
CA HIS A 152 -6.96 29.83 -1.27
C HIS A 152 -7.08 28.32 -1.15
N MET A 153 -7.19 27.62 -2.28
CA MET A 153 -7.22 26.16 -2.33
C MET A 153 -6.08 25.63 -3.18
N MET A 154 -5.34 24.70 -2.61
CA MET A 154 -4.33 23.94 -3.33
C MET A 154 -4.58 22.44 -3.04
N LEU A 155 -4.93 21.67 -4.05
CA LEU A 155 -4.92 20.22 -3.99
C LEU A 155 -3.66 19.70 -4.65
N VAL A 156 -2.88 18.95 -3.89
CA VAL A 156 -1.60 18.42 -4.34
C VAL A 156 -1.81 16.98 -4.83
N PRO A 157 -1.58 16.70 -6.12
CA PRO A 157 -1.64 15.33 -6.61
C PRO A 157 -0.49 14.50 -6.06
N ASN A 158 -0.64 13.17 -6.06
CA ASN A 158 0.45 12.27 -5.71
C ASN A 158 1.36 11.95 -6.91
N ALA A 159 2.45 11.20 -6.64
CA ALA A 159 3.40 10.80 -7.66
C ALA A 159 2.76 10.00 -8.81
N ALA A 160 1.78 9.14 -8.55
CA ALA A 160 1.13 8.35 -9.59
C ALA A 160 0.37 9.18 -10.62
N ASN A 161 -0.09 10.39 -10.25
CA ASN A 161 -0.76 11.30 -11.16
C ASN A 161 0.25 12.17 -11.94
N VAL A 162 1.29 12.72 -11.26
CA VAL A 162 2.25 13.63 -11.90
C VAL A 162 3.28 12.88 -12.74
N MET A 163 3.69 11.71 -12.27
CA MET A 163 4.73 10.87 -12.90
C MET A 163 4.11 9.59 -13.48
N GLU A 164 2.97 9.71 -14.19
CA GLU A 164 2.23 8.58 -14.76
C GLU A 164 3.09 7.67 -15.65
N ASP A 165 4.07 8.25 -16.33
CA ASP A 165 5.05 7.51 -17.17
C ASP A 165 5.92 6.53 -16.38
N LYS A 166 6.01 6.68 -15.06
CA LYS A 166 6.72 5.76 -14.16
C LYS A 166 5.87 4.63 -13.62
N LEU A 167 4.56 4.65 -13.83
CA LEU A 167 3.68 3.54 -13.45
C LEU A 167 4.08 2.25 -14.20
N PRO A 168 3.87 1.07 -13.59
CA PRO A 168 4.11 -0.19 -14.28
C PRO A 168 3.11 -0.36 -15.43
N ALA A 169 3.49 -1.19 -16.41
CA ALA A 169 2.60 -1.51 -17.52
C ALA A 169 1.27 -2.10 -17.00
N PHE A 170 0.17 -1.63 -17.58
CA PHE A 170 -1.19 -2.04 -17.22
C PHE A 170 -1.66 -1.62 -15.82
N ALA A 171 -0.97 -0.74 -15.12
CA ALA A 171 -1.49 -0.15 -13.90
C ALA A 171 -2.80 0.59 -14.19
N VAL A 172 -3.79 0.37 -13.35
CA VAL A 172 -5.08 1.06 -13.41
C VAL A 172 -5.27 1.80 -12.11
N THR A 173 -5.32 3.11 -12.18
CA THR A 173 -5.53 3.98 -11.01
C THR A 173 -6.55 5.08 -11.35
N ALA A 174 -7.18 5.64 -10.33
CA ALA A 174 -8.11 6.75 -10.54
C ALA A 174 -7.37 8.04 -10.93
N SER A 175 -7.95 8.83 -11.82
CA SER A 175 -7.38 10.12 -12.22
C SER A 175 -7.62 11.17 -11.13
N GLN A 176 -6.57 11.59 -10.44
CA GLN A 176 -6.64 12.72 -9.52
C GLN A 176 -6.91 14.04 -10.24
N SER A 177 -6.41 14.22 -11.46
CA SER A 177 -6.69 15.42 -12.29
C SER A 177 -8.18 15.64 -12.48
N ARG A 178 -8.97 14.55 -12.70
CA ARG A 178 -10.42 14.65 -12.80
C ARG A 178 -11.06 15.00 -11.45
N GLN A 179 -10.61 14.40 -10.37
CA GLN A 179 -11.11 14.68 -9.02
C GLN A 179 -10.81 16.14 -8.63
N ILE A 180 -9.58 16.61 -8.87
CA ILE A 180 -9.15 18.00 -8.65
C ILE A 180 -10.02 18.98 -9.47
N SER A 181 -10.20 18.69 -10.76
CA SER A 181 -11.04 19.52 -11.64
C SER A 181 -12.47 19.59 -11.17
N ARG A 182 -13.02 18.49 -10.66
CA ARG A 182 -14.36 18.45 -10.09
C ARG A 182 -14.48 19.31 -8.84
N VAL A 183 -13.56 19.18 -7.89
CA VAL A 183 -13.54 20.00 -6.67
C VAL A 183 -13.42 21.48 -7.02
N LYS A 184 -12.57 21.83 -7.97
CA LYS A 184 -12.41 23.20 -8.47
C LYS A 184 -13.73 23.75 -9.05
N ALA A 185 -14.40 22.95 -9.87
CA ALA A 185 -15.69 23.35 -10.47
C ALA A 185 -16.78 23.52 -9.41
N GLU A 186 -16.82 22.67 -8.39
CA GLU A 186 -17.81 22.73 -7.31
C GLU A 186 -17.60 23.90 -6.34
N LEU A 187 -16.36 24.28 -6.06
CA LEU A 187 -16.04 25.43 -5.21
C LEU A 187 -16.15 26.76 -5.97
N GLY A 188 -16.02 26.73 -7.31
CA GLY A 188 -16.13 27.89 -8.17
C GLY A 188 -15.20 29.03 -7.75
N ASP A 189 -15.69 30.27 -7.89
CA ASP A 189 -14.94 31.48 -7.56
C ASP A 189 -14.88 31.79 -6.04
N SER A 190 -15.43 30.90 -5.20
CA SER A 190 -15.40 31.06 -3.74
C SER A 190 -14.00 30.90 -3.14
N TYR A 191 -13.12 30.25 -3.88
CA TYR A 191 -11.74 29.99 -3.50
C TYR A 191 -10.79 30.36 -4.64
N ASP A 192 -9.72 31.09 -4.32
CA ASP A 192 -8.62 31.35 -5.25
C ASP A 192 -7.85 30.05 -5.47
N TRP A 193 -7.88 29.53 -6.69
CA TRP A 193 -7.31 28.23 -7.00
C TRP A 193 -5.83 28.29 -7.32
N ILE A 194 -5.00 27.54 -6.57
CA ILE A 194 -3.57 27.37 -6.81
C ILE A 194 -3.35 26.03 -7.52
N ASP A 195 -2.85 26.08 -8.74
CA ASP A 195 -2.67 24.91 -9.60
C ASP A 195 -1.33 24.21 -9.33
N ALA A 196 -1.31 23.38 -8.28
CA ALA A 196 -0.13 22.61 -7.91
C ALA A 196 0.21 21.54 -8.96
N GLU A 197 -0.79 20.94 -9.62
CA GLU A 197 -0.57 19.92 -10.64
C GLU A 197 0.25 20.47 -11.79
N LYS A 198 -0.13 21.61 -12.34
CA LYS A 198 0.60 22.27 -13.42
C LYS A 198 2.05 22.60 -13.06
N VAL A 199 2.27 23.04 -11.81
CA VAL A 199 3.63 23.38 -11.34
C VAL A 199 4.46 22.13 -11.20
N LEU A 200 3.94 21.09 -10.59
CA LEU A 200 4.67 19.83 -10.36
C LEU A 200 4.94 19.08 -11.68
N ASP A 201 3.99 19.07 -12.61
CA ASP A 201 4.18 18.47 -13.94
C ASP A 201 5.33 19.13 -14.72
N ALA A 202 5.51 20.43 -14.57
CA ALA A 202 6.63 21.14 -15.19
C ALA A 202 8.00 20.71 -14.64
N HIS A 203 8.06 20.05 -13.49
CA HIS A 203 9.27 19.62 -12.80
C HIS A 203 9.31 18.09 -12.57
N LYS A 204 8.47 17.32 -13.27
CA LYS A 204 8.30 15.87 -13.03
C LYS A 204 9.58 15.04 -13.26
N ASP A 205 10.53 15.56 -14.00
CA ASP A 205 11.83 14.91 -14.25
C ASP A 205 12.85 15.13 -13.12
N GLU A 206 12.48 15.92 -12.11
CA GLU A 206 13.30 16.20 -10.94
C GLU A 206 12.83 15.36 -9.75
N ALA A 207 13.61 15.32 -8.66
CA ALA A 207 13.28 14.54 -7.45
C ALA A 207 12.22 15.27 -6.59
N ILE A 208 11.03 15.50 -7.17
CA ILE A 208 9.93 16.21 -6.51
C ILE A 208 9.07 15.34 -5.61
N TYR A 209 9.16 14.02 -5.72
CA TYR A 209 8.54 13.04 -4.83
C TYR A 209 9.60 12.09 -4.26
N TYR A 210 9.35 11.57 -3.05
CA TYR A 210 10.16 10.50 -2.48
C TYR A 210 9.93 9.18 -3.22
N HIS A 211 10.96 8.37 -3.34
CA HIS A 211 10.88 7.07 -4.03
C HIS A 211 10.03 6.03 -3.28
N THR A 212 10.04 6.08 -1.95
CA THR A 212 9.40 5.06 -1.10
C THR A 212 8.30 5.62 -0.19
N ASP A 213 7.91 6.87 -0.41
CA ASP A 213 6.90 7.57 0.37
C ASP A 213 5.89 8.28 -0.53
N HIS A 214 4.67 8.48 -0.05
CA HIS A 214 3.62 9.14 -0.83
C HIS A 214 3.74 10.66 -0.87
N HIS A 215 4.61 11.25 -0.07
CA HIS A 215 4.78 12.68 -0.02
C HIS A 215 5.70 13.22 -1.12
N TRP A 216 5.49 14.48 -1.46
CA TRP A 216 6.49 15.26 -2.19
C TRP A 216 7.72 15.51 -1.35
N THR A 217 8.85 15.78 -2.00
CA THR A 217 10.08 16.22 -1.34
C THR A 217 10.00 17.70 -0.96
N SER A 218 10.97 18.18 -0.19
CA SER A 218 11.11 19.61 0.05
C SER A 218 11.29 20.42 -1.24
N LEU A 219 11.85 19.81 -2.29
CA LEU A 219 11.97 20.42 -3.61
C LEU A 219 10.59 20.56 -4.28
N GLY A 220 9.78 19.50 -4.28
CA GLY A 220 8.41 19.57 -4.79
C GLY A 220 7.56 20.62 -4.07
N ALA A 221 7.61 20.61 -2.73
CA ALA A 221 6.93 21.62 -1.91
C ALA A 221 7.41 23.04 -2.21
N TRP A 222 8.70 23.21 -2.47
CA TRP A 222 9.27 24.50 -2.85
C TRP A 222 8.72 24.99 -4.19
N TYR A 223 8.67 24.13 -5.23
CA TYR A 223 8.08 24.52 -6.51
C TYR A 223 6.62 24.91 -6.39
N ALA A 224 5.83 24.13 -5.65
CA ALA A 224 4.43 24.44 -5.39
C ALA A 224 4.26 25.79 -4.67
N PHE A 225 5.11 26.09 -3.67
CA PHE A 225 5.14 27.40 -3.00
C PHE A 225 5.51 28.53 -3.97
N GLN A 226 6.50 28.35 -4.83
CA GLN A 226 6.86 29.36 -5.82
C GLN A 226 5.69 29.64 -6.80
N GLY A 227 4.96 28.58 -7.21
CA GLY A 227 3.77 28.73 -8.03
C GLY A 227 2.61 29.46 -7.34
N ALA A 228 2.55 29.38 -5.99
CA ALA A 228 1.51 30.02 -5.20
C ALA A 228 1.83 31.48 -4.79
N LYS A 229 3.09 31.92 -4.84
CA LYS A 229 3.56 33.19 -4.29
C LYS A 229 2.72 34.41 -4.70
N THR A 230 2.45 34.55 -5.98
CA THR A 230 1.70 35.68 -6.51
C THR A 230 0.28 35.72 -5.96
N GLN A 231 -0.41 34.56 -5.92
CA GLN A 231 -1.78 34.47 -5.42
C GLN A 231 -1.85 34.70 -3.89
N LEU A 232 -0.77 34.38 -3.18
CA LEU A 232 -0.65 34.60 -1.74
C LEU A 232 -0.17 36.03 -1.39
N GLY A 233 0.09 36.89 -2.39
CA GLY A 233 0.59 38.25 -2.19
C GLY A 233 2.03 38.31 -1.67
N LEU A 234 2.82 37.26 -1.90
CA LEU A 234 4.19 37.09 -1.40
C LEU A 234 5.28 37.41 -2.45
N ASP A 235 4.92 38.08 -3.55
CA ASP A 235 5.85 38.39 -4.64
C ASP A 235 7.06 39.22 -4.21
N LYS A 236 6.88 40.03 -3.15
CA LYS A 236 7.95 40.88 -2.59
C LYS A 236 8.81 40.17 -1.56
N SER A 237 8.55 38.88 -1.28
CA SER A 237 9.39 38.11 -0.36
C SER A 237 10.81 37.96 -0.94
N GLU A 238 11.82 38.02 -0.07
CA GLU A 238 13.21 37.80 -0.46
C GLU A 238 13.35 36.42 -1.13
N GLU A 239 14.25 36.35 -2.12
CA GLU A 239 14.57 35.09 -2.78
C GLU A 239 15.29 34.17 -1.78
N ILE A 240 14.58 33.16 -1.30
CA ILE A 240 15.13 32.16 -0.39
C ILE A 240 15.99 31.20 -1.23
N LYS A 241 17.30 31.23 -1.01
CA LYS A 241 18.22 30.26 -1.60
C LYS A 241 18.17 28.97 -0.79
N MET A 242 17.53 27.94 -1.35
CA MET A 242 17.53 26.63 -0.73
C MET A 242 18.89 25.96 -0.86
N LYS A 243 19.35 25.33 0.23
CA LYS A 243 20.53 24.49 0.24
C LYS A 243 20.09 23.07 0.68
N ALA A 244 20.24 22.14 -0.24
CA ALA A 244 19.93 20.74 0.05
C ALA A 244 21.09 20.09 0.82
N TYR A 245 20.76 19.32 1.85
CA TYR A 245 21.67 18.46 2.60
C TYR A 245 21.13 17.05 2.57
N ALA A 246 21.95 16.08 2.18
CA ALA A 246 21.62 14.68 2.34
C ALA A 246 21.73 14.33 3.84
N VAL A 247 20.65 13.91 4.43
CA VAL A 247 20.57 13.51 5.86
C VAL A 247 20.55 12.02 6.05
N SER A 248 20.19 11.25 5.01
CA SER A 248 20.18 9.79 4.99
C SER A 248 20.29 9.31 3.55
N ASP A 249 20.91 8.17 3.36
CA ASP A 249 21.00 7.41 2.10
C ASP A 249 20.14 6.12 2.12
N SER A 250 19.42 5.88 3.21
CA SER A 250 18.66 4.65 3.47
C SER A 250 17.27 4.96 4.06
N PHE A 251 16.49 5.77 3.31
CA PHE A 251 15.14 6.13 3.74
C PHE A 251 14.10 5.17 3.16
N ASN A 252 13.40 4.46 4.04
CA ASN A 252 12.21 3.68 3.69
C ASN A 252 10.96 4.40 4.22
N GLY A 253 10.13 4.88 3.30
CA GLY A 253 8.93 5.63 3.62
C GLY A 253 7.68 4.74 3.79
N THR A 254 6.54 5.39 3.88
CA THR A 254 5.25 4.76 4.17
C THR A 254 4.79 3.79 3.10
N LEU A 255 5.13 4.02 1.82
CA LEU A 255 4.77 3.10 0.73
C LEU A 255 5.58 1.80 0.80
N SER A 256 6.85 1.87 1.18
CA SER A 256 7.67 0.67 1.44
C SER A 256 7.09 -0.10 2.63
N ALA A 257 6.71 0.60 3.70
CA ALA A 257 6.10 0.00 4.87
C ALA A 257 4.78 -0.72 4.55
N LYS A 258 3.93 -0.10 3.72
CA LYS A 258 2.60 -0.59 3.34
C LYS A 258 2.66 -1.81 2.41
N SER A 259 3.59 -1.82 1.46
CA SER A 259 3.70 -2.87 0.43
C SER A 259 4.71 -3.97 0.74
N GLY A 260 5.68 -3.68 1.61
CA GLY A 260 6.85 -4.55 1.83
C GLY A 260 7.84 -4.55 0.65
N TYR A 261 7.66 -3.69 -0.36
CA TYR A 261 8.67 -3.48 -1.39
C TYR A 261 9.87 -2.74 -0.81
N GLU A 262 11.06 -3.26 -1.10
CA GLU A 262 12.33 -2.57 -0.87
C GLU A 262 12.87 -2.09 -2.22
N THR A 263 13.36 -0.87 -2.31
CA THR A 263 13.87 -0.24 -3.56
C THR A 263 15.36 0.07 -3.43
#